data_ec106cafdc8032488b0fdb5158e51794
#
_entry.id   ec106cafdc8032488b0fdb5158e51794
#
_cell.length_a   1.000
_cell.length_b   1.000
_cell.length_c   1.000
_cell.angle_alpha   90.00
_cell.angle_beta   90.00
_cell.angle_gamma   90.00
#
_symmetry.space_group_name_H-M   'P 1'
#
loop_
_entity.id
_entity.type
_entity.pdbx_description
1 polymer ?
#
loop_
_entity_poly.entity_id
_entity_poly.type
_entity_poly.pdbx_seq_one_letter_code
_entity_poly.pdbx_strand_id
1 'polypeptide(L)'
;MVYQLVPFQKRAFQNGSFQNCVVSLLSGGALFSFLLSIFFVLFLLTPVRAGELPKFFTYLKAVDPSILQEMRYYGSHNFLGRRVKGYKAAECILTMPAARALKKVQKRLRPKGLSLKVYDCYRPQRAVNDFIAWAKKPTDIKTKAEFYPTLKKSKLFGLGYIARRSTHSRGSTVDLTIVPLPPKTQPEHNPSKQTACFEEVDSRYKDNSLDFGTGYDCFHEKSHTKSRVVLDARKNRDLLV
;
A
#
# COMPACT_ATOMS: atom_id res chain seq x y z
N MET A 1 -7.02 1.30 10.16
CA MET A 1 -8.21 2.10 9.81
C MET A 1 -8.10 2.44 8.34
N VAL A 2 -9.05 2.03 7.54
CA VAL A 2 -9.05 2.27 6.08
C VAL A 2 -10.00 3.42 5.81
N TYR A 3 -9.49 4.57 5.37
CA TYR A 3 -10.32 5.67 4.91
C TYR A 3 -10.40 5.64 3.38
N GLN A 4 -11.62 5.45 2.86
CA GLN A 4 -11.89 5.59 1.43
C GLN A 4 -12.11 7.06 1.10
N LEU A 5 -11.23 7.65 0.32
CA LEU A 5 -11.54 8.87 -0.40
C LEU A 5 -12.51 8.54 -1.54
N VAL A 6 -13.68 9.18 -1.54
CA VAL A 6 -14.89 8.92 -2.34
C VAL A 6 -14.63 9.02 -3.86
N PRO A 7 -15.42 8.32 -4.70
CA PRO A 7 -15.07 7.98 -6.08
C PRO A 7 -15.27 9.12 -7.06
N PHE A 8 -14.35 9.24 -8.00
CA PHE A 8 -14.50 10.05 -9.20
C PHE A 8 -15.25 9.25 -10.29
N GLN A 9 -16.17 9.91 -10.97
CA GLN A 9 -17.13 9.41 -11.96
C GLN A 9 -16.53 8.52 -13.08
N LYS A 10 -17.31 7.52 -13.49
CA LYS A 10 -17.04 6.60 -14.61
C LYS A 10 -16.97 7.35 -15.96
N ARG A 11 -15.87 7.20 -16.68
CA ARG A 11 -15.87 7.26 -18.15
C ARG A 11 -15.29 5.98 -18.71
N ALA A 12 -16.01 5.38 -19.65
CA ALA A 12 -15.66 4.14 -20.33
C ALA A 12 -14.46 4.31 -21.28
N PHE A 13 -13.59 3.30 -21.33
CA PHE A 13 -12.53 3.21 -22.32
C PHE A 13 -12.92 2.17 -23.38
N GLN A 14 -12.88 2.60 -24.65
CA GLN A 14 -13.01 1.74 -25.84
C GLN A 14 -11.67 1.08 -26.18
N ASN A 15 -11.76 -0.17 -26.65
CA ASN A 15 -10.65 -1.01 -27.06
C ASN A 15 -10.01 -0.54 -28.37
N GLY A 16 -8.68 -0.43 -28.40
CA GLY A 16 -7.89 -0.30 -29.63
C GLY A 16 -7.17 -1.61 -29.96
N SER A 17 -7.40 -2.11 -31.17
CA SER A 17 -6.81 -3.34 -31.70
C SER A 17 -5.38 -3.11 -32.21
N PHE A 18 -4.49 -4.08 -31.98
CA PHE A 18 -3.15 -4.13 -32.56
C PHE A 18 -3.14 -5.02 -33.81
N GLN A 19 -2.67 -4.46 -34.92
CA GLN A 19 -2.38 -5.20 -36.15
C GLN A 19 -0.91 -5.64 -36.19
N ASN A 20 -0.70 -6.91 -36.58
CA ASN A 20 0.60 -7.52 -36.77
C ASN A 20 1.19 -7.13 -38.13
N CYS A 21 2.48 -6.73 -38.14
CA CYS A 21 3.26 -6.53 -39.37
C CYS A 21 4.31 -7.65 -39.50
N VAL A 22 4.21 -8.42 -40.55
CA VAL A 22 5.15 -9.50 -40.94
C VAL A 22 6.14 -8.92 -41.94
N VAL A 23 7.46 -9.04 -41.67
CA VAL A 23 8.52 -8.67 -42.61
C VAL A 23 9.24 -9.91 -43.16
N SER A 24 9.33 -10.00 -44.44
CA SER A 24 9.99 -11.06 -45.23
C SER A 24 11.50 -10.87 -45.33
N LEU A 25 12.27 -11.97 -45.18
CA LEU A 25 13.72 -12.00 -45.25
C LEU A 25 14.23 -12.29 -46.67
N LEU A 26 15.19 -11.51 -47.17
CA LEU A 26 16.01 -11.80 -48.34
C LEU A 26 17.49 -11.98 -47.95
N SER A 27 18.11 -12.92 -48.60
CA SER A 27 19.45 -13.48 -48.37
C SER A 27 20.61 -12.64 -48.91
N GLY A 28 21.70 -12.47 -48.14
CA GLY A 28 22.96 -11.85 -48.53
C GLY A 28 24.08 -12.11 -47.50
N GLY A 29 25.19 -12.70 -48.00
CA GLY A 29 26.16 -13.41 -47.20
C GLY A 29 27.19 -12.60 -46.36
N ALA A 30 28.00 -13.31 -45.63
CA ALA A 30 29.19 -13.11 -44.79
C ALA A 30 29.51 -11.75 -44.14
N LEU A 31 29.40 -10.60 -44.82
CA LEU A 31 29.55 -9.25 -44.23
C LEU A 31 28.38 -8.89 -43.29
N PHE A 32 27.24 -9.52 -43.49
CA PHE A 32 26.04 -9.34 -42.65
C PHE A 32 26.19 -9.98 -41.27
N SER A 33 26.99 -11.08 -41.14
CA SER A 33 27.21 -11.75 -39.85
C SER A 33 28.00 -10.91 -38.86
N PHE A 34 29.00 -10.14 -39.34
CA PHE A 34 29.82 -9.31 -38.43
C PHE A 34 29.07 -8.08 -37.92
N LEU A 35 28.29 -7.45 -38.81
CA LEU A 35 27.41 -6.33 -38.43
C LEU A 35 26.27 -6.77 -37.52
N LEU A 36 25.72 -7.97 -37.74
CA LEU A 36 24.66 -8.55 -36.88
C LEU A 36 25.17 -8.85 -35.47
N SER A 37 26.44 -9.32 -35.33
CA SER A 37 27.07 -9.58 -34.03
C SER A 37 27.28 -8.28 -33.24
N ILE A 38 27.73 -7.20 -33.89
CA ILE A 38 27.89 -5.88 -33.24
C ILE A 38 26.52 -5.31 -32.83
N PHE A 39 25.48 -5.46 -33.67
CA PHE A 39 24.14 -5.01 -33.36
C PHE A 39 23.52 -5.78 -32.20
N PHE A 40 23.76 -7.08 -32.09
CA PHE A 40 23.30 -7.93 -30.98
C PHE A 40 24.00 -7.57 -29.65
N VAL A 41 25.31 -7.25 -29.67
CA VAL A 41 26.03 -6.79 -28.47
C VAL A 41 25.56 -5.40 -28.02
N LEU A 42 25.27 -4.46 -28.95
CA LEU A 42 24.70 -3.16 -28.60
C LEU A 42 23.28 -3.27 -28.05
N PHE A 43 22.49 -4.24 -28.52
CA PHE A 43 21.13 -4.46 -28.00
C PHE A 43 21.12 -5.01 -26.57
N LEU A 44 22.18 -5.74 -26.15
CA LEU A 44 22.33 -6.21 -24.77
C LEU A 44 22.76 -5.11 -23.78
N LEU A 45 23.23 -3.97 -24.28
CA LEU A 45 23.64 -2.81 -23.48
C LEU A 45 22.55 -1.76 -23.32
N THR A 46 21.35 -1.98 -23.87
CA THR A 46 20.22 -1.09 -23.57
C THR A 46 19.89 -1.21 -22.09
N PRO A 47 20.01 -0.14 -21.29
CA PRO A 47 19.61 -0.18 -19.89
C PRO A 47 18.14 -0.57 -19.85
N VAL A 48 17.83 -1.65 -19.15
CA VAL A 48 16.44 -1.98 -18.80
C VAL A 48 15.91 -0.80 -18.01
N ARG A 49 15.24 0.12 -18.69
CA ARG A 49 14.54 1.21 -18.01
C ARG A 49 13.58 0.58 -17.03
N ALA A 50 13.77 0.86 -15.75
CA ALA A 50 12.74 0.61 -14.75
C ALA A 50 11.45 1.18 -15.31
N GLY A 51 10.44 0.32 -15.54
CA GLY A 51 9.25 0.69 -16.31
C GLY A 51 8.65 1.99 -15.80
N GLU A 52 8.43 2.95 -16.68
CA GLU A 52 7.73 4.19 -16.35
C GLU A 52 6.37 3.84 -15.73
N LEU A 53 5.97 4.62 -14.72
CA LEU A 53 4.64 4.47 -14.15
C LEU A 53 3.58 4.69 -15.26
N PRO A 54 2.46 3.97 -15.21
CA PRO A 54 1.36 4.22 -16.13
C PRO A 54 0.96 5.70 -16.12
N LYS A 55 0.59 6.24 -17.26
CA LYS A 55 0.06 7.62 -17.39
C LYS A 55 -1.01 7.84 -16.33
N PHE A 56 -0.96 8.96 -15.63
CA PHE A 56 -1.81 9.34 -14.49
C PHE A 56 -1.39 8.78 -13.11
N PHE A 57 -0.38 7.92 -13.01
CA PHE A 57 0.18 7.52 -11.72
C PHE A 57 1.43 8.34 -11.38
N THR A 58 1.70 8.46 -10.08
CA THR A 58 2.89 9.17 -9.59
C THR A 58 3.36 8.56 -8.26
N TYR A 59 4.63 8.77 -7.94
CA TYR A 59 5.14 8.53 -6.60
C TYR A 59 4.70 9.68 -5.68
N LEU A 60 4.14 9.35 -4.51
CA LEU A 60 3.69 10.38 -3.55
C LEU A 60 4.83 11.32 -3.16
N LYS A 61 6.06 10.79 -2.98
CA LYS A 61 7.24 11.59 -2.63
C LYS A 61 7.61 12.64 -3.69
N ALA A 62 7.27 12.41 -4.96
CA ALA A 62 7.49 13.40 -6.03
C ALA A 62 6.46 14.55 -5.97
N VAL A 63 5.29 14.32 -5.36
CA VAL A 63 4.23 15.33 -5.20
C VAL A 63 4.38 16.08 -3.89
N ASP A 64 4.67 15.37 -2.81
CA ASP A 64 4.91 15.95 -1.49
C ASP A 64 5.84 15.04 -0.65
N PRO A 65 7.15 15.33 -0.60
CA PRO A 65 8.12 14.52 0.17
C PRO A 65 7.97 14.67 1.70
N SER A 66 7.17 15.62 2.19
CA SER A 66 6.94 15.81 3.61
C SER A 66 5.94 14.82 4.22
N ILE A 67 5.21 14.08 3.39
CA ILE A 67 4.32 13.01 3.85
C ILE A 67 5.15 11.78 4.16
N LEU A 68 5.08 11.30 5.41
CA LEU A 68 5.83 10.13 5.84
C LEU A 68 5.29 8.86 5.17
N GLN A 69 6.18 7.93 4.85
CA GLN A 69 5.82 6.66 4.21
C GLN A 69 6.39 5.49 5.02
N GLU A 70 5.51 4.63 5.51
CA GLU A 70 5.85 3.38 6.18
C GLU A 70 5.09 2.24 5.50
N MET A 71 5.59 1.79 4.34
CA MET A 71 4.90 0.83 3.48
C MET A 71 4.87 -0.57 4.12
N ARG A 72 3.85 -0.82 4.97
CA ARG A 72 3.73 -2.00 5.83
C ARG A 72 3.79 -3.31 5.06
N TYR A 73 3.22 -3.38 3.88
CA TYR A 73 3.20 -4.60 3.07
C TYR A 73 4.51 -4.87 2.30
N TYR A 74 5.40 -3.89 2.22
CA TYR A 74 6.76 -4.12 1.75
C TYR A 74 7.64 -4.75 2.84
N GLY A 75 7.40 -4.45 4.11
CA GLY A 75 8.07 -5.03 5.27
C GLY A 75 7.39 -6.30 5.79
N SER A 76 7.75 -6.68 7.02
CA SER A 76 7.21 -7.84 7.73
C SER A 76 6.18 -7.47 8.81
N HIS A 77 6.12 -6.21 9.25
CA HIS A 77 5.17 -5.76 10.27
C HIS A 77 3.79 -5.50 9.65
N ASN A 78 3.10 -6.58 9.30
CA ASN A 78 1.74 -6.62 8.76
C ASN A 78 1.08 -7.95 9.16
N PHE A 79 -0.20 -8.10 8.92
CA PHE A 79 -0.95 -9.28 9.36
C PHE A 79 -0.51 -10.62 8.71
N LEU A 80 0.31 -10.61 7.64
CA LEU A 80 0.94 -11.80 7.09
C LEU A 80 2.26 -12.15 7.81
N GLY A 81 2.90 -11.14 8.45
CA GLY A 81 4.22 -11.27 9.09
C GLY A 81 5.37 -11.50 8.11
N ARG A 82 5.23 -11.02 6.89
CA ARG A 82 6.24 -11.07 5.82
C ARG A 82 5.92 -10.06 4.73
N ARG A 83 6.89 -9.81 3.84
CA ARG A 83 6.61 -9.03 2.63
C ARG A 83 5.49 -9.68 1.81
N VAL A 84 4.55 -8.86 1.40
CA VAL A 84 3.41 -9.26 0.57
C VAL A 84 3.86 -9.35 -0.90
N LYS A 85 3.41 -10.40 -1.59
CA LYS A 85 3.72 -10.59 -3.02
C LYS A 85 3.22 -9.41 -3.85
N GLY A 86 4.13 -8.83 -4.63
CA GLY A 86 3.80 -7.70 -5.51
C GLY A 86 4.33 -6.35 -5.05
N TYR A 87 4.72 -6.20 -3.80
CA TYR A 87 5.44 -5.02 -3.33
C TYR A 87 6.92 -5.16 -3.63
N LYS A 88 7.41 -4.40 -4.60
CA LYS A 88 8.81 -4.44 -5.06
C LYS A 88 9.69 -3.38 -4.40
N ALA A 89 9.08 -2.31 -3.89
CA ALA A 89 9.73 -1.19 -3.21
C ALA A 89 8.84 -0.63 -2.10
N ALA A 90 9.45 0.05 -1.13
CA ALA A 90 8.75 0.78 -0.06
C ALA A 90 8.29 2.16 -0.55
N GLU A 91 7.48 2.18 -1.62
CA GLU A 91 7.07 3.40 -2.31
C GLU A 91 5.55 3.49 -2.40
N CYS A 92 5.02 4.64 -2.03
CA CYS A 92 3.61 4.96 -2.24
C CYS A 92 3.40 5.45 -3.67
N ILE A 93 2.65 4.68 -4.45
CA ILE A 93 2.22 5.02 -5.81
C ILE A 93 0.72 5.30 -5.76
N LEU A 94 0.29 6.42 -6.33
CA LEU A 94 -1.11 6.84 -6.40
C LEU A 94 -1.43 7.44 -7.76
N THR A 95 -2.72 7.57 -8.06
CA THR A 95 -3.12 8.46 -9.16
C THR A 95 -2.76 9.91 -8.81
N MET A 96 -2.39 10.70 -9.81
CA MET A 96 -2.03 12.11 -9.61
C MET A 96 -3.11 12.92 -8.85
N PRO A 97 -4.43 12.78 -9.14
CA PRO A 97 -5.47 13.46 -8.36
C PRO A 97 -5.46 13.07 -6.87
N ALA A 98 -5.26 11.78 -6.54
CA ALA A 98 -5.21 11.33 -5.15
C ALA A 98 -3.97 11.88 -4.42
N ALA A 99 -2.81 11.85 -5.05
CA ALA A 99 -1.59 12.41 -4.48
C ALA A 99 -1.71 13.93 -4.23
N ARG A 100 -2.30 14.67 -5.17
CA ARG A 100 -2.59 16.10 -4.99
C ARG A 100 -3.59 16.39 -3.88
N ALA A 101 -4.59 15.51 -3.69
CA ALA A 101 -5.54 15.62 -2.58
C ALA A 101 -4.83 15.44 -1.23
N LEU A 102 -3.95 14.44 -1.10
CA LEU A 102 -3.13 14.27 0.11
C LEU A 102 -2.23 15.47 0.40
N LYS A 103 -1.60 16.04 -0.63
CA LYS A 103 -0.81 17.29 -0.48
C LYS A 103 -1.65 18.43 0.10
N LYS A 104 -2.92 18.57 -0.31
CA LYS A 104 -3.81 19.60 0.25
C LYS A 104 -4.10 19.35 1.73
N VAL A 105 -4.33 18.09 2.12
CA VAL A 105 -4.52 17.71 3.52
C VAL A 105 -3.25 17.96 4.33
N GLN A 106 -2.09 17.55 3.82
CA GLN A 106 -0.78 17.79 4.44
C GLN A 106 -0.55 19.27 4.72
N LYS A 107 -0.84 20.15 3.74
CA LYS A 107 -0.73 21.60 3.91
C LYS A 107 -1.61 22.14 5.06
N ARG A 108 -2.76 21.53 5.33
CA ARG A 108 -3.65 21.92 6.43
C ARG A 108 -3.20 21.39 7.79
N LEU A 109 -2.51 20.25 7.83
CA LEU A 109 -2.03 19.62 9.07
C LEU A 109 -0.75 20.26 9.59
N ARG A 110 0.20 20.60 8.71
CA ARG A 110 1.51 21.12 9.12
C ARG A 110 1.47 22.33 10.07
N PRO A 111 0.66 23.37 9.84
CA PRO A 111 0.54 24.50 10.79
C PRO A 111 0.01 24.10 12.17
N LYS A 112 -0.62 22.93 12.28
CA LYS A 112 -1.11 22.37 13.55
C LYS A 112 -0.09 21.49 14.25
N GLY A 113 1.16 21.45 13.78
CA GLY A 113 2.19 20.54 14.30
C GLY A 113 1.92 19.07 13.97
N LEU A 114 1.22 18.77 12.87
CA LEU A 114 0.81 17.43 12.47
C LEU A 114 1.26 17.10 11.05
N SER A 115 1.39 15.82 10.73
CA SER A 115 1.74 15.31 9.41
C SER A 115 0.95 14.04 9.08
N LEU A 116 0.69 13.81 7.80
CA LEU A 116 0.26 12.50 7.33
C LEU A 116 1.41 11.50 7.38
N LYS A 117 1.08 10.23 7.67
CA LYS A 117 1.91 9.06 7.42
C LYS A 117 1.07 8.02 6.66
N VAL A 118 1.58 7.46 5.56
CA VAL A 118 0.87 6.45 4.76
C VAL A 118 1.46 5.06 5.00
N TYR A 119 0.58 4.05 5.06
CA TYR A 119 0.93 2.64 5.28
C TYR A 119 0.76 1.81 4.02
N ASP A 120 -0.24 2.11 3.17
CA ASP A 120 -0.46 1.47 1.89
C ASP A 120 -1.11 2.42 0.89
N CYS A 121 -0.77 2.25 -0.39
CA CYS A 121 -1.24 3.06 -1.50
C CYS A 121 -1.77 2.14 -2.61
N TYR A 122 -1.19 2.16 -3.82
CA TYR A 122 -1.56 1.20 -4.86
C TYR A 122 -1.22 -0.23 -4.41
N ARG A 123 -2.21 -1.09 -4.34
CA ARG A 123 -2.10 -2.52 -4.02
C ARG A 123 -2.37 -3.34 -5.28
N PRO A 124 -1.37 -3.99 -5.89
CA PRO A 124 -1.59 -4.80 -7.08
C PRO A 124 -2.48 -6.02 -6.77
N GLN A 125 -3.25 -6.50 -7.75
CA GLN A 125 -4.14 -7.65 -7.56
C GLN A 125 -3.40 -8.90 -7.05
N ARG A 126 -2.12 -9.09 -7.41
CA ARG A 126 -1.30 -10.19 -6.87
C ARG A 126 -1.08 -10.10 -5.36
N ALA A 127 -1.09 -8.90 -4.77
CA ALA A 127 -1.04 -8.72 -3.32
C ALA A 127 -2.37 -9.11 -2.67
N VAL A 128 -3.49 -8.73 -3.28
CA VAL A 128 -4.83 -9.19 -2.85
C VAL A 128 -4.94 -10.71 -2.91
N ASN A 129 -4.43 -11.32 -3.98
CA ASN A 129 -4.39 -12.78 -4.12
C ASN A 129 -3.51 -13.44 -3.06
N ASP A 130 -2.42 -12.79 -2.63
CA ASP A 130 -1.56 -13.27 -1.54
C ASP A 130 -2.28 -13.22 -0.18
N PHE A 131 -3.09 -12.18 0.09
CA PHE A 131 -3.97 -12.12 1.26
C PHE A 131 -4.98 -13.27 1.27
N ILE A 132 -5.60 -13.55 0.12
CA ILE A 132 -6.55 -14.66 -0.04
C ILE A 132 -5.86 -15.99 0.23
N ALA A 133 -4.66 -16.20 -0.35
CA ALA A 133 -3.89 -17.43 -0.15
C ALA A 133 -3.47 -17.62 1.31
N TRP A 134 -3.04 -16.55 1.98
CA TRP A 134 -2.71 -16.56 3.41
C TRP A 134 -3.94 -16.88 4.27
N ALA A 135 -5.09 -16.28 4.00
CA ALA A 135 -6.32 -16.52 4.76
C ALA A 135 -6.82 -17.97 4.66
N LYS A 136 -6.53 -18.67 3.55
CA LYS A 136 -6.83 -20.10 3.35
C LYS A 136 -5.90 -21.05 4.11
N LYS A 137 -4.83 -20.57 4.75
CA LYS A 137 -3.88 -21.37 5.55
C LYS A 137 -4.19 -21.21 7.03
N PRO A 138 -5.02 -22.08 7.67
CA PRO A 138 -5.45 -21.90 9.04
C PRO A 138 -4.31 -22.03 10.06
N THR A 139 -3.25 -22.75 9.72
CA THR A 139 -2.08 -22.99 10.58
C THR A 139 -1.05 -21.84 10.58
N ASP A 140 -1.09 -20.92 9.60
CA ASP A 140 -0.20 -19.75 9.58
C ASP A 140 -0.78 -18.65 10.49
N ILE A 141 -0.54 -18.76 11.78
CA ILE A 141 -1.10 -17.89 12.84
C ILE A 141 -0.04 -17.04 13.54
N LYS A 142 1.16 -16.88 12.95
CA LYS A 142 2.31 -16.21 13.58
C LYS A 142 2.05 -14.76 14.00
N THR A 143 1.08 -14.09 13.37
CA THR A 143 0.70 -12.70 13.66
C THR A 143 -0.65 -12.58 14.34
N LYS A 144 -1.23 -13.73 14.75
CA LYS A 144 -2.58 -13.75 15.31
C LYS A 144 -2.69 -12.94 16.59
N ALA A 145 -1.71 -13.04 17.48
CA ALA A 145 -1.74 -12.36 18.76
C ALA A 145 -1.83 -10.82 18.63
N GLU A 146 -1.24 -10.25 17.58
CA GLU A 146 -1.30 -8.82 17.33
C GLU A 146 -2.54 -8.41 16.52
N PHE A 147 -2.71 -8.96 15.31
CA PHE A 147 -3.65 -8.41 14.33
C PHE A 147 -5.09 -8.94 14.42
N TYR A 148 -5.28 -10.21 14.89
CA TYR A 148 -6.62 -10.85 14.92
C TYR A 148 -6.78 -11.85 16.07
N PRO A 149 -6.44 -11.46 17.33
CA PRO A 149 -6.35 -12.42 18.44
C PRO A 149 -7.67 -13.13 18.72
N THR A 150 -8.80 -12.45 18.55
CA THR A 150 -10.15 -12.95 18.83
C THR A 150 -10.81 -13.66 17.65
N LEU A 151 -10.24 -13.56 16.43
CA LEU A 151 -10.87 -14.04 15.21
C LEU A 151 -10.21 -15.29 14.63
N LYS A 152 -11.01 -16.10 13.94
CA LYS A 152 -10.52 -17.16 13.03
C LYS A 152 -10.39 -16.58 11.62
N LYS A 153 -9.33 -16.97 10.87
CA LYS A 153 -9.10 -16.52 9.49
C LYS A 153 -10.31 -16.77 8.57
N SER A 154 -11.06 -17.84 8.78
CA SER A 154 -12.26 -18.17 8.01
C SER A 154 -13.36 -17.09 8.10
N LYS A 155 -13.36 -16.27 9.16
CA LYS A 155 -14.35 -15.21 9.36
C LYS A 155 -13.94 -13.88 8.71
N LEU A 156 -12.66 -13.67 8.35
CA LEU A 156 -12.13 -12.37 7.95
C LEU A 156 -12.79 -11.79 6.68
N PHE A 157 -13.17 -12.65 5.72
CA PHE A 157 -13.89 -12.23 4.52
C PHE A 157 -15.34 -11.82 4.84
N GLY A 158 -16.07 -12.65 5.61
CA GLY A 158 -17.46 -12.38 5.96
C GLY A 158 -17.62 -11.14 6.84
N LEU A 159 -16.61 -10.82 7.66
CA LEU A 159 -16.58 -9.62 8.50
C LEU A 159 -16.02 -8.39 7.76
N GLY A 160 -15.59 -8.51 6.50
CA GLY A 160 -15.13 -7.39 5.69
C GLY A 160 -13.69 -6.94 5.95
N TYR A 161 -12.90 -7.65 6.78
CA TYR A 161 -11.50 -7.28 7.03
C TYR A 161 -10.58 -7.55 5.84
N ILE A 162 -10.89 -8.58 5.04
CA ILE A 162 -10.19 -8.90 3.80
C ILE A 162 -11.21 -8.97 2.66
N ALA A 163 -10.89 -8.37 1.53
CA ALA A 163 -11.74 -8.40 0.34
C ALA A 163 -11.07 -9.15 -0.81
N ARG A 164 -11.89 -9.77 -1.69
CA ARG A 164 -11.40 -10.44 -2.91
C ARG A 164 -11.00 -9.45 -4.02
N ARG A 165 -11.53 -8.24 -3.96
CA ARG A 165 -11.21 -7.09 -4.82
C ARG A 165 -10.93 -5.89 -3.92
N SER A 166 -9.83 -5.19 -4.16
CA SER A 166 -9.43 -4.03 -3.36
C SER A 166 -9.61 -2.74 -4.15
N THR A 167 -10.12 -1.71 -3.50
CA THR A 167 -10.16 -0.36 -4.07
C THR A 167 -8.77 0.23 -4.24
N HIS A 168 -7.78 -0.20 -3.44
CA HIS A 168 -6.37 0.15 -3.59
C HIS A 168 -5.79 -0.22 -4.96
N SER A 169 -6.31 -1.28 -5.60
CA SER A 169 -5.88 -1.69 -6.95
C SER A 169 -6.21 -0.66 -8.04
N ARG A 170 -7.02 0.37 -7.72
CA ARG A 170 -7.28 1.50 -8.62
C ARG A 170 -6.35 2.70 -8.41
N GLY A 171 -5.49 2.65 -7.38
CA GLY A 171 -4.49 3.68 -7.08
C GLY A 171 -5.03 4.99 -6.50
N SER A 172 -6.28 5.02 -6.04
CA SER A 172 -6.89 6.22 -5.42
C SER A 172 -7.40 5.96 -4.00
N THR A 173 -7.02 4.84 -3.41
CA THR A 173 -7.27 4.50 -2.01
C THR A 173 -5.94 4.45 -1.28
N VAL A 174 -5.92 4.91 -0.05
CA VAL A 174 -4.73 4.97 0.80
C VAL A 174 -5.08 4.58 2.23
N ASP A 175 -4.21 3.78 2.85
CA ASP A 175 -4.21 3.55 4.29
C ASP A 175 -3.24 4.56 4.91
N LEU A 176 -3.71 5.35 5.86
CA LEU A 176 -2.93 6.44 6.43
C LEU A 176 -3.27 6.70 7.89
N THR A 177 -2.43 7.49 8.53
CA THR A 177 -2.59 8.00 9.88
C THR A 177 -2.09 9.43 9.96
N ILE A 178 -2.21 10.03 11.15
CA ILE A 178 -1.63 11.33 11.50
C ILE A 178 -0.57 11.12 12.58
N VAL A 179 0.55 11.80 12.43
CA VAL A 179 1.65 11.82 13.42
C VAL A 179 1.91 13.24 13.91
N PRO A 180 2.38 13.45 15.15
CA PRO A 180 2.85 14.76 15.60
C PRO A 180 4.13 15.16 14.89
N LEU A 181 4.44 16.46 14.86
CA LEU A 181 5.69 17.01 14.36
C LEU A 181 6.46 17.70 15.52
N PRO A 182 7.77 17.42 15.68
CA PRO A 182 8.54 16.38 15.00
C PRO A 182 7.97 14.96 15.31
N PRO A 183 8.09 14.00 14.37
CA PRO A 183 7.62 12.65 14.62
C PRO A 183 8.38 12.02 15.80
N LYS A 184 7.65 11.38 16.70
CA LYS A 184 8.28 10.61 17.79
C LYS A 184 9.07 9.43 17.21
N THR A 185 10.12 9.03 17.91
CA THR A 185 10.86 7.80 17.57
C THR A 185 9.92 6.60 17.66
N GLN A 186 9.94 5.78 16.61
CA GLN A 186 9.19 4.54 16.55
C GLN A 186 10.10 3.37 16.92
N PRO A 187 9.69 2.48 17.83
CA PRO A 187 10.49 1.30 18.15
C PRO A 187 10.55 0.34 16.98
N GLU A 188 11.61 -0.44 16.88
CA GLU A 188 11.66 -1.54 15.94
C GLU A 188 10.61 -2.60 16.33
N HIS A 189 9.91 -3.12 15.32
CA HIS A 189 8.91 -4.17 15.54
C HIS A 189 9.59 -5.49 15.91
N ASN A 190 9.25 -6.03 17.08
CA ASN A 190 9.72 -7.34 17.52
C ASN A 190 8.58 -8.38 17.35
N PRO A 191 8.68 -9.29 16.38
CA PRO A 191 7.63 -10.28 16.12
C PRO A 191 7.45 -11.30 17.25
N SER A 192 8.38 -11.37 18.21
CA SER A 192 8.27 -12.24 19.39
C SER A 192 7.56 -11.56 20.56
N LYS A 193 7.31 -10.24 20.50
CA LYS A 193 6.61 -9.47 21.54
C LYS A 193 5.35 -8.85 20.96
N GLN A 194 4.35 -9.70 20.70
CA GLN A 194 3.09 -9.26 20.15
C GLN A 194 2.09 -8.91 21.26
N THR A 195 1.48 -7.74 21.14
CA THR A 195 0.34 -7.32 21.95
C THR A 195 -0.83 -7.05 21.04
N ALA A 196 -2.03 -7.38 21.47
CA ALA A 196 -3.23 -7.20 20.65
C ALA A 196 -3.39 -5.74 20.21
N CYS A 197 -3.67 -5.53 18.94
CA CYS A 197 -3.77 -4.21 18.31
C CYS A 197 -4.89 -3.31 18.87
N PHE A 198 -5.80 -3.87 19.65
CA PHE A 198 -6.91 -3.14 20.29
C PHE A 198 -6.69 -2.88 21.80
N GLU A 199 -5.54 -3.30 22.35
CA GLU A 199 -5.17 -2.95 23.71
C GLU A 199 -4.96 -1.43 23.87
N GLU A 200 -4.81 -0.98 25.10
CA GLU A 200 -4.56 0.42 25.39
C GLU A 200 -3.27 0.91 24.71
N VAL A 201 -3.22 2.20 24.38
CA VAL A 201 -2.15 2.81 23.57
C VAL A 201 -0.75 2.56 24.15
N ASP A 202 -0.62 2.45 25.47
CA ASP A 202 0.65 2.21 26.12
C ASP A 202 1.12 0.75 26.08
N SER A 203 0.21 -0.18 25.86
CA SER A 203 0.47 -1.62 25.82
C SER A 203 0.72 -2.16 24.42
N ARG A 204 0.05 -1.61 23.39
CA ARG A 204 0.21 -2.06 22.00
C ARG A 204 1.44 -1.47 21.33
N TYR A 205 1.78 -1.96 20.13
CA TYR A 205 2.88 -1.42 19.34
C TYR A 205 2.71 0.08 19.08
N LYS A 206 3.75 0.86 19.40
CA LYS A 206 3.77 2.34 19.28
C LYS A 206 4.35 2.75 17.94
N ASP A 207 3.49 2.97 16.96
CA ASP A 207 3.88 3.34 15.61
C ASP A 207 4.01 4.86 15.38
N ASN A 208 4.23 5.62 16.44
CA ASN A 208 4.34 7.09 16.49
C ASN A 208 3.12 7.88 15.97
N SER A 209 2.00 7.23 15.64
CA SER A 209 0.76 7.92 15.26
C SER A 209 0.02 8.52 16.47
N LEU A 210 -0.91 9.43 16.20
CA LEU A 210 -1.94 9.77 17.17
C LEU A 210 -2.75 8.49 17.51
N ASP A 211 -3.30 8.44 18.71
CA ASP A 211 -4.15 7.31 19.09
C ASP A 211 -5.50 7.35 18.38
N PHE A 212 -5.79 6.33 17.59
CA PHE A 212 -7.10 6.11 16.94
C PHE A 212 -7.90 4.99 17.60
N GLY A 213 -7.45 4.50 18.78
CA GLY A 213 -8.09 3.45 19.56
C GLY A 213 -7.68 2.03 19.16
N THR A 214 -6.97 1.86 18.05
CA THR A 214 -6.37 0.58 17.61
C THR A 214 -5.09 0.83 16.81
N GLY A 215 -4.23 -0.19 16.72
CA GLY A 215 -3.13 -0.20 15.76
C GLY A 215 -3.62 -0.34 14.31
N TYR A 216 -2.68 -0.22 13.36
CA TYR A 216 -2.93 -0.44 11.93
C TYR A 216 -3.31 -1.90 11.66
N ASP A 217 -4.19 -2.14 10.68
CA ASP A 217 -4.67 -3.49 10.29
C ASP A 217 -5.27 -4.32 11.44
N CYS A 218 -5.83 -3.68 12.44
CA CYS A 218 -6.45 -4.35 13.56
C CYS A 218 -7.80 -4.98 13.16
N PHE A 219 -7.85 -6.31 13.08
CA PHE A 219 -9.09 -7.04 12.78
C PHE A 219 -9.90 -7.24 14.07
N HIS A 220 -10.52 -6.16 14.51
CA HIS A 220 -11.34 -6.09 15.72
C HIS A 220 -12.43 -5.05 15.56
N GLU A 221 -13.57 -5.21 16.24
CA GLU A 221 -14.71 -4.28 16.16
C GLU A 221 -14.35 -2.85 16.57
N LYS A 222 -13.43 -2.68 17.53
CA LYS A 222 -12.89 -1.36 17.93
C LYS A 222 -12.30 -0.57 16.74
N SER A 223 -11.85 -1.23 15.66
CA SER A 223 -11.28 -0.55 14.49
C SER A 223 -12.33 0.06 13.56
N HIS A 224 -13.63 -0.27 13.72
CA HIS A 224 -14.68 0.31 12.91
C HIS A 224 -14.85 1.79 13.24
N THR A 225 -15.07 2.64 12.22
CA THR A 225 -15.14 4.10 12.35
C THR A 225 -16.15 4.56 13.44
N LYS A 226 -17.31 3.91 13.52
CA LYS A 226 -18.38 4.23 14.47
C LYS A 226 -18.27 3.50 15.81
N SER A 227 -17.26 2.68 16.00
CA SER A 227 -17.06 1.94 17.24
C SER A 227 -16.87 2.88 18.43
N ARG A 228 -17.33 2.45 19.60
CA ARG A 228 -17.03 3.16 20.87
C ARG A 228 -15.53 3.02 21.18
N VAL A 229 -14.88 4.15 21.33
CA VAL A 229 -13.47 4.27 21.74
C VAL A 229 -13.35 5.40 22.76
N VAL A 230 -12.22 5.48 23.45
CA VAL A 230 -11.94 6.60 24.34
C VAL A 230 -12.03 7.96 23.65
N LEU A 231 -12.35 9.01 24.41
CA LEU A 231 -12.68 10.33 23.86
C LEU A 231 -11.58 10.89 22.92
N ASP A 232 -10.32 10.76 23.32
CA ASP A 232 -9.20 11.30 22.54
C ASP A 232 -9.02 10.54 21.20
N ALA A 233 -9.18 9.22 21.19
CA ALA A 233 -9.18 8.44 19.96
C ALA A 233 -10.37 8.84 19.06
N ARG A 234 -11.52 9.21 19.63
CA ARG A 234 -12.66 9.73 18.88
C ARG A 234 -12.32 11.05 18.20
N LYS A 235 -11.75 12.02 18.93
CA LYS A 235 -11.33 13.32 18.39
C LYS A 235 -10.31 13.14 17.24
N ASN A 236 -9.36 12.22 17.41
CA ASN A 236 -8.38 11.92 16.37
C ASN A 236 -9.03 11.30 15.12
N ARG A 237 -10.04 10.42 15.28
CA ARG A 237 -10.82 9.87 14.16
C ARG A 237 -11.58 10.96 13.42
N ASP A 238 -12.21 11.87 14.16
CA ASP A 238 -13.00 12.98 13.58
C ASP A 238 -12.09 13.98 12.82
N LEU A 239 -10.81 14.08 13.21
CA LEU A 239 -9.84 14.90 12.47
C LEU A 239 -9.50 14.33 11.06
N LEU A 240 -9.71 13.03 10.84
CA LEU A 240 -9.45 12.36 9.55
C LEU A 240 -10.67 12.34 8.62
N VAL A 241 -11.86 12.66 9.10
CA VAL A 241 -13.13 12.69 8.35
C VAL A 241 -13.44 14.11 7.90
#